data_3062cecedb64bb1c086dccdf03b2d8a9
#
_entry.id   3062cecedb64bb1c086dccdf03b2d8a9
#
_cell.length_a   1.000
_cell.length_b   1.000
_cell.length_c   1.000
_cell.angle_alpha   90.00
_cell.angle_beta   90.00
_cell.angle_gamma   90.00
#
_symmetry.space_group_name_H-M   'P 1'
#
loop_
_entity.id
_entity.type
_entity.pdbx_description
1 polymer ?
#
loop_
_entity_poly.entity_id
_entity_poly.type
_entity_poly.pdbx_seq_one_letter_code
_entity_poly.pdbx_strand_id
1 'polypeptide(L)'
;MNSSPAAKPVDGALFDMDGLLLDTEIIYTRVSQEIVSRFGKTFDWSVKANMIGRPAIDSSRYLVETLNIPMSPEEYLAEREELLKRYLPQCQALPGAEQLIRHLRRHRVPIAIATSSSQELFAIKTRRHRPWIDLFDVVVTGDDPEIKSGKPAPDIFLVAASRLEVAPERALVFEDAPSGLQAGLDA
;
A
#
# COMPACT_ATOMS: atom_id res chain seq x y z
N MET A 1 -21.84 -29.53 20.22
CA MET A 1 -20.99 -28.41 20.68
C MET A 1 -19.89 -28.23 19.62
N ASN A 2 -20.07 -27.26 18.71
CA ASN A 2 -19.03 -26.92 17.73
C ASN A 2 -17.94 -26.13 18.48
N SER A 3 -16.86 -26.79 18.82
CA SER A 3 -15.64 -26.08 19.24
C SER A 3 -15.11 -25.34 18.03
N SER A 4 -15.20 -24.01 18.02
CA SER A 4 -14.44 -23.21 17.08
C SER A 4 -12.98 -23.66 17.15
N PRO A 5 -12.29 -23.85 15.99
CA PRO A 5 -10.88 -24.20 16.03
C PRO A 5 -10.13 -23.13 16.82
N ALA A 6 -9.28 -23.55 17.75
CA ALA A 6 -8.45 -22.62 18.51
C ALA A 6 -7.66 -21.79 17.51
N ALA A 7 -7.67 -20.47 17.69
CA ALA A 7 -6.89 -19.57 16.86
C ALA A 7 -5.42 -19.98 16.91
N LYS A 8 -4.76 -20.07 15.75
CA LYS A 8 -3.33 -20.36 15.69
C LYS A 8 -2.58 -19.24 16.42
N PRO A 9 -1.55 -19.57 17.21
CA PRO A 9 -0.75 -18.53 17.85
C PRO A 9 -0.03 -17.68 16.78
N VAL A 10 -0.02 -16.36 16.99
CA VAL A 10 0.63 -15.38 16.10
C VAL A 10 1.90 -14.90 16.78
N ASP A 11 3.03 -14.91 16.06
CA ASP A 11 4.34 -14.50 16.58
C ASP A 11 4.77 -13.12 16.05
N GLY A 12 4.16 -12.64 14.97
CA GLY A 12 4.45 -11.32 14.41
C GLY A 12 3.33 -10.81 13.51
N ALA A 13 3.39 -9.52 13.15
CA ALA A 13 2.39 -8.90 12.30
C ALA A 13 3.05 -8.13 11.14
N LEU A 14 2.53 -8.34 9.94
CA LEU A 14 2.98 -7.75 8.69
C LEU A 14 1.89 -6.79 8.19
N PHE A 15 2.28 -5.58 7.85
CA PHE A 15 1.33 -4.52 7.48
C PHE A 15 1.62 -4.04 6.06
N ASP A 16 0.59 -3.97 5.22
CA ASP A 16 0.62 -3.04 4.11
C ASP A 16 0.64 -1.59 4.63
N MET A 17 0.88 -0.64 3.75
CA MET A 17 0.96 0.77 4.13
C MET A 17 -0.13 1.63 3.51
N ASP A 18 -0.30 1.55 2.19
CA ASP A 18 -1.18 2.44 1.43
C ASP A 18 -2.64 2.00 1.55
N GLY A 19 -3.52 2.85 2.07
CA GLY A 19 -4.92 2.49 2.33
C GLY A 19 -5.14 1.72 3.64
N LEU A 20 -4.06 1.31 4.32
CA LEU A 20 -4.13 0.60 5.60
C LEU A 20 -3.56 1.41 6.78
N LEU A 21 -2.31 1.83 6.69
CA LEU A 21 -1.65 2.65 7.71
C LEU A 21 -1.80 4.15 7.40
N LEU A 22 -1.71 4.50 6.12
CA LEU A 22 -1.79 5.87 5.61
C LEU A 22 -2.94 6.01 4.62
N ASP A 23 -3.74 7.08 4.77
CA ASP A 23 -4.82 7.43 3.85
C ASP A 23 -4.25 8.08 2.58
N THR A 24 -3.59 7.27 1.76
CA THR A 24 -3.01 7.69 0.48
C THR A 24 -4.03 7.63 -0.65
N GLU A 25 -5.10 6.84 -0.52
CA GLU A 25 -6.14 6.67 -1.53
C GLU A 25 -6.90 7.96 -1.85
N ILE A 26 -7.11 8.79 -0.83
CA ILE A 26 -7.70 10.13 -1.00
C ILE A 26 -6.81 11.02 -1.88
N ILE A 27 -5.47 10.91 -1.72
CA ILE A 27 -4.50 11.69 -2.48
C ILE A 27 -4.44 11.20 -3.93
N TYR A 28 -4.41 9.90 -4.15
CA TYR A 28 -4.45 9.32 -5.49
C TYR A 28 -5.71 9.73 -6.26
N THR A 29 -6.86 9.69 -5.59
CA THR A 29 -8.13 10.14 -6.17
C THR A 29 -8.11 11.64 -6.49
N ARG A 30 -7.63 12.47 -5.56
CA ARG A 30 -7.51 13.91 -5.73
C ARG A 30 -6.62 14.29 -6.91
N VAL A 31 -5.44 13.67 -7.01
CA VAL A 31 -4.48 13.95 -8.09
C VAL A 31 -5.08 13.60 -9.45
N SER A 32 -5.68 12.42 -9.59
CA SER A 32 -6.35 12.04 -10.83
C SER A 32 -7.48 13.00 -11.18
N GLN A 33 -8.31 13.38 -10.19
CA GLN A 33 -9.39 14.35 -10.40
C GLN A 33 -8.85 15.74 -10.82
N GLU A 34 -7.77 16.21 -10.22
CA GLU A 34 -7.14 17.51 -10.56
C GLU A 34 -6.72 17.54 -12.03
N ILE A 35 -6.07 16.46 -12.51
CA ILE A 35 -5.65 16.36 -13.91
C ILE A 35 -6.86 16.36 -14.85
N VAL A 36 -7.82 15.47 -14.63
CA VAL A 36 -8.94 15.28 -15.56
C VAL A 36 -9.93 16.45 -15.54
N SER A 37 -10.01 17.21 -14.44
CA SER A 37 -10.89 18.37 -14.30
C SER A 37 -10.58 19.46 -15.31
N ARG A 38 -9.33 19.61 -15.73
CA ARG A 38 -8.91 20.57 -16.76
C ARG A 38 -9.57 20.33 -18.11
N PHE A 39 -10.00 19.09 -18.33
CA PHE A 39 -10.69 18.65 -19.54
C PHE A 39 -12.21 18.52 -19.34
N GLY A 40 -12.72 19.05 -18.21
CA GLY A 40 -14.15 18.96 -17.87
C GLY A 40 -14.62 17.55 -17.54
N LYS A 41 -13.70 16.64 -17.13
CA LYS A 41 -13.99 15.24 -16.80
C LYS A 41 -14.01 15.00 -15.31
N THR A 42 -14.68 13.91 -14.90
CA THR A 42 -14.78 13.47 -13.50
C THR A 42 -14.09 12.12 -13.37
N PHE A 43 -13.26 12.00 -12.32
CA PHE A 43 -12.64 10.75 -11.92
C PHE A 43 -13.47 10.11 -10.80
N ASP A 44 -14.38 9.23 -11.15
CA ASP A 44 -15.26 8.56 -10.21
C ASP A 44 -14.85 7.09 -9.97
N TRP A 45 -15.63 6.41 -9.13
CA TRP A 45 -15.38 5.02 -8.79
C TRP A 45 -15.49 4.08 -10.00
N SER A 46 -16.30 4.37 -11.00
CA SER A 46 -16.44 3.54 -12.20
C SER A 46 -15.14 3.47 -13.01
N VAL A 47 -14.38 4.56 -13.03
CA VAL A 47 -13.04 4.61 -13.64
C VAL A 47 -12.01 4.00 -12.69
N LYS A 48 -12.00 4.43 -11.40
CA LYS A 48 -11.01 4.01 -10.41
C LYS A 48 -10.99 2.49 -10.20
N ALA A 49 -12.16 1.86 -10.07
CA ALA A 49 -12.27 0.42 -9.82
C ALA A 49 -11.58 -0.45 -10.89
N ASN A 50 -11.57 0.03 -12.14
CA ASN A 50 -10.91 -0.65 -13.25
C ASN A 50 -9.40 -0.39 -13.35
N MET A 51 -8.86 0.52 -12.53
CA MET A 51 -7.43 0.82 -12.49
C MET A 51 -6.69 0.07 -11.38
N ILE A 52 -7.41 -0.33 -10.33
CA ILE A 52 -6.84 -1.03 -9.17
C ILE A 52 -6.17 -2.34 -9.59
N GLY A 53 -4.93 -2.55 -9.15
CA GLY A 53 -4.17 -3.76 -9.44
C GLY A 53 -3.50 -3.82 -10.81
N ARG A 54 -3.66 -2.80 -11.67
CA ARG A 54 -2.95 -2.73 -12.94
C ARG A 54 -1.60 -2.02 -12.80
N PRO A 55 -0.62 -2.32 -13.65
CA PRO A 55 0.59 -1.52 -13.79
C PRO A 55 0.25 -0.04 -14.04
N ALA A 56 1.09 0.87 -13.55
CA ALA A 56 0.84 2.31 -13.59
C ALA A 56 0.56 2.84 -15.02
N ILE A 57 1.33 2.39 -16.01
CA ILE A 57 1.14 2.81 -17.41
C ILE A 57 -0.17 2.28 -18.00
N ASP A 58 -0.59 1.06 -17.65
CA ASP A 58 -1.84 0.47 -18.14
C ASP A 58 -3.06 1.14 -17.50
N SER A 59 -2.95 1.49 -16.22
CA SER A 59 -3.95 2.31 -15.51
C SER A 59 -4.08 3.69 -16.14
N SER A 60 -2.96 4.31 -16.51
CA SER A 60 -2.93 5.62 -17.19
C SER A 60 -3.58 5.54 -18.57
N ARG A 61 -3.25 4.51 -19.34
CA ARG A 61 -3.88 4.26 -20.66
C ARG A 61 -5.37 4.09 -20.53
N TYR A 62 -5.82 3.24 -19.60
CA TYR A 62 -7.24 3.02 -19.36
C TYR A 62 -7.99 4.32 -19.02
N LEU A 63 -7.43 5.15 -18.14
CA LEU A 63 -8.04 6.43 -17.75
C LEU A 63 -8.12 7.39 -18.95
N VAL A 64 -7.01 7.59 -19.67
CA VAL A 64 -6.94 8.51 -20.81
C VAL A 64 -7.95 8.12 -21.90
N GLU A 65 -8.02 6.84 -22.24
CA GLU A 65 -8.96 6.31 -23.24
C GLU A 65 -10.41 6.41 -22.75
N THR A 66 -10.70 5.96 -21.53
CA THR A 66 -12.07 5.94 -20.97
C THR A 66 -12.65 7.34 -20.84
N LEU A 67 -11.86 8.31 -20.38
CA LEU A 67 -12.30 9.69 -20.23
C LEU A 67 -12.13 10.53 -21.49
N ASN A 68 -11.50 9.96 -22.54
CA ASN A 68 -11.22 10.65 -23.81
C ASN A 68 -10.56 12.03 -23.57
N ILE A 69 -9.46 12.05 -22.82
CA ILE A 69 -8.69 13.25 -22.55
C ILE A 69 -7.53 13.38 -23.56
N PRO A 70 -7.19 14.59 -24.02
CA PRO A 70 -6.16 14.84 -25.04
C PRO A 70 -4.73 14.82 -24.41
N MET A 71 -4.36 13.68 -23.82
CA MET A 71 -3.03 13.40 -23.27
C MET A 71 -2.61 12.00 -23.69
N SER A 72 -1.31 11.76 -23.81
CA SER A 72 -0.81 10.38 -23.85
C SER A 72 -0.82 9.74 -22.46
N PRO A 73 -0.85 8.41 -22.35
CA PRO A 73 -0.71 7.73 -21.06
C PRO A 73 0.56 8.12 -20.30
N GLU A 74 1.66 8.34 -21.04
CA GLU A 74 2.98 8.72 -20.50
C GLU A 74 2.96 10.14 -19.95
N GLU A 75 2.32 11.09 -20.66
CA GLU A 75 2.14 12.47 -20.18
C GLU A 75 1.29 12.51 -18.91
N TYR A 76 0.17 11.77 -18.88
CA TYR A 76 -0.67 11.64 -17.69
C TYR A 76 0.12 11.05 -16.51
N LEU A 77 0.87 9.97 -16.74
CA LEU A 77 1.64 9.30 -15.70
C LEU A 77 2.70 10.24 -15.11
N ALA A 78 3.47 10.92 -15.98
CA ALA A 78 4.51 11.86 -15.55
C ALA A 78 3.93 13.00 -14.69
N GLU A 79 2.83 13.62 -15.15
CA GLU A 79 2.19 14.70 -14.39
C GLU A 79 1.61 14.19 -13.07
N ARG A 80 1.00 13.00 -13.10
CA ARG A 80 0.48 12.36 -11.88
C ARG A 80 1.58 12.13 -10.86
N GLU A 81 2.76 11.66 -11.28
CA GLU A 81 3.89 11.44 -10.39
C GLU A 81 4.38 12.74 -9.74
N GLU A 82 4.48 13.82 -10.50
CA GLU A 82 4.86 15.13 -9.96
C GLU A 82 3.85 15.66 -8.93
N LEU A 83 2.56 15.54 -9.21
CA LEU A 83 1.52 15.93 -8.26
C LEU A 83 1.52 15.03 -7.01
N LEU A 84 1.75 13.72 -7.18
CA LEU A 84 1.86 12.80 -6.05
C LEU A 84 3.04 13.18 -5.13
N LYS A 85 4.22 13.49 -5.67
CA LYS A 85 5.38 13.97 -4.89
C LYS A 85 5.03 15.22 -4.08
N ARG A 86 4.18 16.09 -4.62
CA ARG A 86 3.72 17.32 -3.94
C ARG A 86 2.72 17.07 -2.82
N TYR A 87 1.79 16.11 -3.00
CA TYR A 87 0.68 15.89 -2.06
C TYR A 87 0.92 14.78 -1.04
N LEU A 88 1.64 13.72 -1.42
CA LEU A 88 1.91 12.57 -0.53
C LEU A 88 2.59 12.96 0.81
N PRO A 89 3.47 13.99 0.88
CA PRO A 89 4.01 14.42 2.17
C PRO A 89 2.96 14.89 3.18
N GLN A 90 1.71 15.13 2.74
CA GLN A 90 0.61 15.61 3.56
C GLN A 90 -0.39 14.49 3.93
N CYS A 91 -0.16 13.24 3.48
CA CYS A 91 -1.05 12.13 3.81
C CYS A 91 -1.22 11.99 5.32
N GLN A 92 -2.40 11.59 5.74
CA GLN A 92 -2.71 11.38 7.15
C GLN A 92 -2.62 9.88 7.49
N ALA A 93 -2.37 9.58 8.76
CA ALA A 93 -2.55 8.21 9.24
C ALA A 93 -4.03 7.85 9.25
N LEU A 94 -4.36 6.61 8.91
CA LEU A 94 -5.72 6.11 9.11
C LEU A 94 -6.08 6.03 10.58
N PRO A 95 -7.34 6.26 10.95
CA PRO A 95 -7.78 6.22 12.35
C PRO A 95 -7.41 4.88 13.02
N GLY A 96 -6.73 4.96 14.16
CA GLY A 96 -6.30 3.79 14.94
C GLY A 96 -4.96 3.17 14.51
N ALA A 97 -4.42 3.47 13.33
CA ALA A 97 -3.16 2.88 12.85
C ALA A 97 -2.01 3.11 13.83
N GLU A 98 -1.69 4.36 14.15
CA GLU A 98 -0.64 4.67 15.12
C GLU A 98 -0.90 4.04 16.50
N GLN A 99 -2.16 4.04 16.97
CA GLN A 99 -2.52 3.45 18.25
C GLN A 99 -2.23 1.95 18.28
N LEU A 100 -2.58 1.23 17.21
CA LEU A 100 -2.33 -0.20 17.08
C LEU A 100 -0.82 -0.50 17.09
N ILE A 101 -0.03 0.22 16.29
CA ILE A 101 1.42 0.02 16.21
C ILE A 101 2.07 0.26 17.58
N ARG A 102 1.73 1.34 18.25
CA ARG A 102 2.23 1.61 19.61
C ARG A 102 1.79 0.55 20.62
N HIS A 103 0.60 -0.01 20.47
CA HIS A 103 0.12 -1.10 21.31
C HIS A 103 0.95 -2.36 21.10
N LEU A 104 1.14 -2.80 19.85
CA LEU A 104 1.94 -3.99 19.51
C LEU A 104 3.39 -3.87 20.02
N ARG A 105 4.00 -2.69 19.83
CA ARG A 105 5.36 -2.44 20.35
C ARG A 105 5.45 -2.51 21.88
N ARG A 106 4.48 -1.99 22.60
CA ARG A 106 4.44 -2.12 24.08
C ARG A 106 4.37 -3.56 24.55
N HIS A 107 3.72 -4.42 23.74
CA HIS A 107 3.62 -5.86 24.02
C HIS A 107 4.76 -6.68 23.39
N ARG A 108 5.75 -6.02 22.81
CA ARG A 108 6.94 -6.65 22.20
C ARG A 108 6.57 -7.61 21.06
N VAL A 109 5.47 -7.36 20.35
CA VAL A 109 5.11 -8.10 19.15
C VAL A 109 6.02 -7.62 18.02
N PRO A 110 6.74 -8.50 17.31
CA PRO A 110 7.49 -8.16 16.12
C PRO A 110 6.56 -7.63 15.01
N ILE A 111 6.93 -6.52 14.37
CA ILE A 111 6.10 -5.88 13.34
C ILE A 111 6.93 -5.46 12.13
N ALA A 112 6.39 -5.68 10.93
CA ALA A 112 7.02 -5.26 9.68
C ALA A 112 6.03 -4.50 8.78
N ILE A 113 6.57 -3.56 7.98
CA ILE A 113 5.87 -2.98 6.82
C ILE A 113 6.27 -3.78 5.59
N ALA A 114 5.28 -4.12 4.75
CA ALA A 114 5.42 -4.80 3.47
C ALA A 114 4.61 -4.04 2.40
N THR A 115 5.20 -2.99 1.81
CA THR A 115 4.52 -2.06 0.90
C THR A 115 4.97 -2.22 -0.55
N SER A 116 4.03 -2.15 -1.51
CA SER A 116 4.35 -2.08 -2.94
C SER A 116 4.98 -0.74 -3.38
N SER A 117 5.04 0.24 -2.50
CA SER A 117 5.71 1.51 -2.76
C SER A 117 7.22 1.32 -2.86
N SER A 118 7.88 2.10 -3.74
CA SER A 118 9.34 2.19 -3.76
C SER A 118 9.87 2.84 -2.47
N GLN A 119 11.16 2.65 -2.19
CA GLN A 119 11.83 3.27 -1.05
C GLN A 119 11.71 4.81 -1.07
N GLU A 120 11.79 5.43 -2.26
CA GLU A 120 11.60 6.87 -2.42
C GLU A 120 10.19 7.30 -1.97
N LEU A 121 9.16 6.63 -2.49
CA LEU A 121 7.77 6.93 -2.14
C LEU A 121 7.46 6.63 -0.67
N PHE A 122 8.00 5.55 -0.12
CA PHE A 122 7.91 5.26 1.31
C PHE A 122 8.46 6.42 2.15
N ALA A 123 9.65 6.91 1.83
CA ALA A 123 10.26 8.03 2.55
C ALA A 123 9.42 9.31 2.47
N ILE A 124 8.84 9.61 1.30
CA ILE A 124 7.95 10.77 1.10
C ILE A 124 6.68 10.65 1.94
N LYS A 125 5.99 9.51 1.88
CA LYS A 125 4.71 9.25 2.56
C LYS A 125 4.87 9.24 4.08
N THR A 126 5.95 8.66 4.57
CA THR A 126 6.17 8.46 6.01
C THR A 126 6.85 9.64 6.70
N ARG A 127 7.26 10.67 5.97
CA ARG A 127 8.05 11.80 6.50
C ARG A 127 7.46 12.42 7.77
N ARG A 128 6.14 12.58 7.83
CA ARG A 128 5.44 13.17 8.99
C ARG A 128 5.08 12.15 10.06
N HIS A 129 5.22 10.87 9.76
CA HIS A 129 4.79 9.75 10.59
C HIS A 129 5.96 9.01 11.26
N ARG A 130 7.20 9.50 11.07
CA ARG A 130 8.42 8.90 11.65
C ARG A 130 8.30 8.54 13.14
N PRO A 131 7.67 9.35 14.02
CA PRO A 131 7.57 9.02 15.45
C PRO A 131 6.90 7.69 15.79
N TRP A 132 6.16 7.09 14.84
CA TRP A 132 5.56 5.77 15.03
C TRP A 132 5.91 4.77 13.92
N ILE A 133 6.25 5.24 12.72
CA ILE A 133 6.76 4.38 11.63
C ILE A 133 8.12 3.78 12.03
N ASP A 134 8.97 4.53 12.71
CA ASP A 134 10.27 4.04 13.20
C ASP A 134 10.16 2.98 14.32
N LEU A 135 8.94 2.64 14.74
CA LEU A 135 8.69 1.55 15.66
C LEU A 135 8.64 0.18 14.97
N PHE A 136 8.54 0.11 13.66
CA PHE A 136 8.61 -1.15 12.94
C PHE A 136 10.03 -1.72 12.99
N ASP A 137 10.14 -3.04 13.15
CA ASP A 137 11.42 -3.74 13.20
C ASP A 137 12.01 -3.91 11.79
N VAL A 138 11.13 -4.09 10.79
CA VAL A 138 11.47 -4.34 9.39
C VAL A 138 10.60 -3.49 8.48
N VAL A 139 11.20 -3.00 7.38
CA VAL A 139 10.49 -2.38 6.26
C VAL A 139 10.95 -3.04 4.98
N VAL A 140 10.01 -3.55 4.19
CA VAL A 140 10.23 -4.09 2.85
C VAL A 140 9.44 -3.25 1.86
N THR A 141 10.11 -2.69 0.86
CA THR A 141 9.53 -1.86 -0.20
C THR A 141 9.42 -2.64 -1.50
N GLY A 142 8.57 -2.19 -2.43
CA GLY A 142 8.30 -2.89 -3.69
C GLY A 142 9.50 -2.96 -4.65
N ASP A 143 10.51 -2.11 -4.45
CA ASP A 143 11.78 -2.09 -5.19
C ASP A 143 12.93 -2.79 -4.44
N ASP A 144 12.63 -3.50 -3.37
CA ASP A 144 13.61 -4.31 -2.66
C ASP A 144 14.18 -5.41 -3.58
N PRO A 145 15.51 -5.59 -3.66
CA PRO A 145 16.13 -6.53 -4.60
C PRO A 145 15.75 -8.00 -4.39
N GLU A 146 15.23 -8.37 -3.24
CA GLU A 146 14.73 -9.73 -2.97
C GLU A 146 13.31 -9.97 -3.52
N ILE A 147 12.58 -8.91 -3.89
CA ILE A 147 11.24 -9.02 -4.47
C ILE A 147 11.36 -9.30 -5.97
N LYS A 148 10.95 -10.49 -6.39
CA LYS A 148 10.93 -10.90 -7.80
C LYS A 148 9.62 -10.55 -8.48
N SER A 149 8.53 -10.65 -7.73
CA SER A 149 7.18 -10.37 -8.20
C SER A 149 6.40 -9.58 -7.16
N GLY A 150 5.71 -8.52 -7.61
CA GLY A 150 4.83 -7.74 -6.73
C GLY A 150 3.50 -8.47 -6.44
N LYS A 151 2.74 -7.96 -5.46
CA LYS A 151 1.39 -8.45 -5.14
C LYS A 151 0.55 -8.63 -6.41
N PRO A 152 -0.12 -9.77 -6.64
CA PRO A 152 -0.52 -10.77 -5.66
C PRO A 152 0.49 -11.90 -5.39
N ALA A 153 1.73 -11.84 -5.92
CA ALA A 153 2.75 -12.78 -5.51
C ALA A 153 3.13 -12.59 -4.03
N PRO A 154 3.46 -13.68 -3.29
CA PRO A 154 3.69 -13.63 -1.85
C PRO A 154 5.04 -13.06 -1.43
N ASP A 155 5.93 -12.79 -2.38
CA ASP A 155 7.34 -12.45 -2.17
C ASP A 155 7.54 -11.43 -1.05
N ILE A 156 6.77 -10.34 -1.07
CA ILE A 156 6.97 -9.23 -0.14
C ILE A 156 6.67 -9.63 1.32
N PHE A 157 5.65 -10.46 1.54
CA PHE A 157 5.31 -10.95 2.87
C PHE A 157 6.28 -12.04 3.33
N LEU A 158 6.74 -12.91 2.42
CA LEU A 158 7.76 -13.91 2.73
C LEU A 158 9.09 -13.25 3.12
N VAL A 159 9.53 -12.23 2.39
CA VAL A 159 10.75 -11.47 2.72
C VAL A 159 10.58 -10.74 4.05
N ALA A 160 9.43 -10.10 4.28
CA ALA A 160 9.15 -9.41 5.54
C ALA A 160 9.14 -10.37 6.73
N ALA A 161 8.48 -11.53 6.61
CA ALA A 161 8.45 -12.57 7.66
C ALA A 161 9.85 -13.11 7.95
N SER A 162 10.63 -13.42 6.89
CA SER A 162 12.01 -13.89 7.01
C SER A 162 12.91 -12.90 7.76
N ARG A 163 12.87 -11.61 7.39
CA ARG A 163 13.66 -10.56 8.05
C ARG A 163 13.20 -10.27 9.49
N LEU A 164 11.92 -10.56 9.77
CA LEU A 164 11.35 -10.43 11.10
C LEU A 164 11.63 -11.68 11.99
N GLU A 165 12.24 -12.73 11.39
CA GLU A 165 12.49 -14.02 12.02
C GLU A 165 11.20 -14.72 12.52
N VAL A 166 10.10 -14.55 11.79
CA VAL A 166 8.79 -15.15 12.06
C VAL A 166 8.45 -16.15 10.97
N ALA A 167 7.97 -17.34 11.36
CA ALA A 167 7.47 -18.32 10.41
C ALA A 167 6.22 -17.75 9.70
N PRO A 168 6.12 -17.81 8.35
CA PRO A 168 5.02 -17.18 7.63
C PRO A 168 3.63 -17.62 8.11
N GLU A 169 3.42 -18.90 8.38
CA GLU A 169 2.18 -19.47 8.90
C GLU A 169 1.81 -18.99 10.33
N ARG A 170 2.72 -18.26 10.99
CA ARG A 170 2.55 -17.63 12.30
C ARG A 170 2.57 -16.08 12.22
N ALA A 171 2.61 -15.53 11.02
CA ALA A 171 2.50 -14.11 10.77
C ALA A 171 1.04 -13.71 10.50
N LEU A 172 0.58 -12.64 11.13
CA LEU A 172 -0.73 -12.04 10.82
C LEU A 172 -0.52 -10.91 9.80
N VAL A 173 -1.14 -11.03 8.64
CA VAL A 173 -1.10 -9.99 7.60
C VAL A 173 -2.29 -9.07 7.75
N PHE A 174 -2.03 -7.76 7.73
CA PHE A 174 -3.03 -6.69 7.61
C PHE A 174 -2.94 -6.09 6.22
N GLU A 175 -4.05 -6.09 5.50
CA GLU A 175 -4.15 -5.67 4.10
C GLU A 175 -5.55 -5.14 3.78
N ASP A 176 -5.65 -4.15 2.89
CA ASP A 176 -6.90 -3.55 2.45
C ASP A 176 -7.25 -3.87 0.97
N ALA A 177 -6.27 -4.34 0.19
CA ALA A 177 -6.43 -4.61 -1.23
C ALA A 177 -6.57 -6.12 -1.54
N PRO A 178 -7.44 -6.53 -2.49
CA PRO A 178 -7.61 -7.93 -2.86
C PRO A 178 -6.30 -8.62 -3.31
N SER A 179 -5.44 -7.91 -4.06
CA SER A 179 -4.14 -8.45 -4.50
C SER A 179 -3.19 -8.69 -3.32
N GLY A 180 -3.20 -7.81 -2.33
CA GLY A 180 -2.38 -8.00 -1.14
C GLY A 180 -2.94 -9.07 -0.21
N LEU A 181 -4.28 -9.16 -0.08
CA LEU A 181 -4.90 -10.27 0.64
C LEU A 181 -4.50 -11.62 0.02
N GLN A 182 -4.53 -11.74 -1.32
CA GLN A 182 -4.08 -12.96 -2.00
C GLN A 182 -2.61 -13.25 -1.72
N ALA A 183 -1.74 -12.24 -1.82
CA ALA A 183 -0.32 -12.39 -1.50
C ALA A 183 -0.08 -12.87 -0.06
N GLY A 184 -0.86 -12.38 0.91
CA GLY A 184 -0.78 -12.82 2.30
C GLY A 184 -1.30 -14.23 2.55
N LEU A 185 -2.28 -14.69 1.76
CA LEU A 185 -2.80 -16.06 1.85
C LEU A 185 -1.85 -17.09 1.22
N ASP A 186 -1.06 -16.67 0.22
CA ASP A 186 -0.13 -17.52 -0.51
C ASP A 186 1.27 -17.54 0.15
N ALA A 187 1.50 -16.68 1.16
CA ALA A 187 2.72 -16.63 1.94
C ALA A 187 2.71 -17.61 3.10
#